data_c71ab02448073df591f6580ec4433d79
#
_entry.id   c71ab02448073df591f6580ec4433d79
#
_cell.length_a   1.000
_cell.length_b   1.000
_cell.length_c   1.000
_cell.angle_alpha   90.00
_cell.angle_beta   90.00
_cell.angle_gamma   90.00
#
_symmetry.space_group_name_H-M   'P 1'
#
loop_
_entity.id
_entity.type
_entity.pdbx_description
1 polymer ?
#
loop_
_entity_poly.entity_id
_entity_poly.type
_entity_poly.pdbx_seq_one_letter_code
_entity_poly.pdbx_strand_id
1 'polypeptide(L)'
;MSSRDHKSHKKLRQNLHKHWYSFAMPAVGKLVCALSRLLHHGGSALPGKVIESLDSGFLARTLAALPYGIVLISGTNGKTTTTRMVTSMLRDAGLNVFTNPTGSNFTRGVVAALAKTMPAFGTKLNADIAVLELDEAYAVHFVNQIKPRYSLLLNVMRDQLDRFGEIDTTAKLLSNVAASTEGTVVLNREDPRICALAKVVPSGTCVRYFGLDDAVKSMFPTDDDLHNTAEKSENCEDTAESKANNLPKADVVLSKVGDHEAELILDGKRKTTSVKLDGAYNIFNAAAAATVVRAILADAAEQNSTLQKFDDDALMEAISHVTPAFGRGEVIEVNGAPVELVLVKNPIGFRLAIASDHPQNHDTMIAICDEYADGRDMSWLWDVDFASFSGTGVACVSGTRAWDMALRLQYDKVEARNVNTDLEEDAKAFVNGDFSGNTKNAKRIYCTYTAMLRVRAALAQLAEVKDVGVGK
;
A
#
# COMPACT_ATOMS: atom_id res chain seq x y z
N MET A 1 36.57 -9.17 -3.34
CA MET A 1 35.97 -8.10 -2.51
C MET A 1 36.24 -6.76 -3.15
N SER A 2 35.24 -6.14 -3.72
CA SER A 2 35.33 -4.91 -4.53
C SER A 2 35.48 -3.67 -3.63
N SER A 3 36.16 -2.62 -4.11
CA SER A 3 36.32 -1.33 -3.40
C SER A 3 34.98 -0.65 -3.04
N ARG A 4 33.87 -1.07 -3.66
CA ARG A 4 32.50 -0.63 -3.32
C ARG A 4 32.02 -1.21 -1.99
N ASP A 5 32.35 -2.46 -1.67
CA ASP A 5 31.94 -3.08 -0.39
C ASP A 5 32.63 -2.43 0.80
N HIS A 6 33.91 -2.05 0.63
CA HIS A 6 34.65 -1.37 1.70
C HIS A 6 34.14 0.04 2.01
N LYS A 7 33.66 0.77 1.00
CA LYS A 7 33.02 2.10 1.18
C LYS A 7 31.64 1.98 1.83
N SER A 8 30.87 0.94 1.49
CA SER A 8 29.55 0.67 2.06
C SER A 8 29.66 0.34 3.57
N HIS A 9 30.54 -0.60 3.94
CA HIS A 9 30.78 -0.95 5.35
C HIS A 9 31.34 0.21 6.19
N LYS A 10 32.16 1.08 5.60
CA LYS A 10 32.70 2.25 6.29
C LYS A 10 31.61 3.30 6.53
N LYS A 11 30.67 3.46 5.57
CA LYS A 11 29.51 4.37 5.68
C LYS A 11 28.49 3.87 6.71
N LEU A 12 28.20 2.55 6.74
CA LEU A 12 27.37 1.93 7.78
C LEU A 12 27.95 2.13 9.20
N ARG A 13 29.26 1.92 9.37
CA ARG A 13 29.92 2.15 10.67
C ARG A 13 29.92 3.64 11.10
N GLN A 14 30.04 4.58 10.15
CA GLN A 14 29.94 6.01 10.44
C GLN A 14 28.52 6.42 10.86
N ASN A 15 27.47 5.79 10.33
CA ASN A 15 26.09 6.09 10.70
C ASN A 15 25.71 5.59 12.12
N LEU A 16 26.52 4.75 12.74
CA LEU A 16 26.29 4.29 14.11
C LEU A 16 26.96 5.18 15.17
N HIS A 17 27.71 6.21 14.78
CA HIS A 17 28.29 7.14 15.73
C HIS A 17 27.20 7.91 16.50
N LYS A 18 27.23 7.77 17.83
CA LYS A 18 26.29 8.41 18.76
C LYS A 18 26.86 9.77 19.16
N HIS A 19 26.21 10.85 18.77
CA HIS A 19 26.52 12.16 19.32
C HIS A 19 26.02 12.25 20.75
N TRP A 20 26.70 13.04 21.60
CA TRP A 20 26.30 13.22 23.00
C TRP A 20 24.86 13.79 23.12
N TYR A 21 24.39 14.57 22.14
CA TYR A 21 23.05 15.14 22.06
C TYR A 21 21.99 14.26 21.38
N SER A 22 22.35 13.07 20.91
CA SER A 22 21.41 12.18 20.20
C SER A 22 20.15 11.84 21.01
N PHE A 23 20.25 11.85 22.35
CA PHE A 23 19.12 11.61 23.24
C PHE A 23 18.04 12.69 23.18
N ALA A 24 18.39 13.90 22.73
CA ALA A 24 17.48 15.03 22.60
C ALA A 24 16.79 15.13 21.23
N MET A 25 17.17 14.28 20.26
CA MET A 25 16.59 14.34 18.91
C MET A 25 15.07 14.14 18.87
N PRO A 26 14.45 13.28 19.69
CA PRO A 26 12.99 13.21 19.74
C PRO A 26 12.35 14.52 20.22
N ALA A 27 12.94 15.22 21.19
CA ALA A 27 12.46 16.53 21.67
C ALA A 27 12.53 17.58 20.55
N VAL A 28 13.66 17.62 19.81
CA VAL A 28 13.82 18.50 18.63
C VAL A 28 12.73 18.23 17.61
N GLY A 29 12.50 16.96 17.26
CA GLY A 29 11.46 16.58 16.31
C GLY A 29 10.06 17.00 16.74
N LYS A 30 9.72 16.82 18.03
CA LYS A 30 8.44 17.24 18.62
C LYS A 30 8.27 18.75 18.58
N LEU A 31 9.33 19.50 18.90
CA LEU A 31 9.32 20.97 18.85
C LEU A 31 9.10 21.48 17.41
N VAL A 32 9.84 20.94 16.44
CA VAL A 32 9.68 21.31 15.02
C VAL A 32 8.28 20.98 14.53
N CYS A 33 7.72 19.83 14.94
CA CYS A 33 6.36 19.45 14.61
C CYS A 33 5.32 20.44 15.20
N ALA A 34 5.49 20.86 16.44
CA ALA A 34 4.62 21.86 17.09
C ALA A 34 4.70 23.23 16.40
N LEU A 35 5.90 23.71 16.09
CA LEU A 35 6.11 24.97 15.37
C LEU A 35 5.53 24.93 13.95
N SER A 36 5.71 23.83 13.22
CA SER A 36 5.14 23.67 11.88
C SER A 36 3.61 23.75 11.89
N ARG A 37 2.96 23.17 12.91
CA ARG A 37 1.50 23.26 13.08
C ARG A 37 1.04 24.68 13.37
N LEU A 38 1.74 25.39 14.24
CA LEU A 38 1.44 26.81 14.57
C LEU A 38 1.53 27.72 13.34
N LEU A 39 2.44 27.41 12.42
CA LEU A 39 2.65 28.17 11.19
C LEU A 39 1.75 27.72 10.04
N HIS A 40 0.78 26.82 10.28
CA HIS A 40 -0.13 26.25 9.27
C HIS A 40 0.60 25.62 8.06
N HIS A 41 1.87 25.23 8.21
CA HIS A 41 2.64 24.52 7.21
C HIS A 41 2.43 23.01 7.41
N GLY A 42 1.52 22.43 6.68
CA GLY A 42 1.31 20.98 6.63
C GLY A 42 2.50 20.28 5.96
N GLY A 43 3.41 19.71 6.76
CA GLY A 43 4.54 18.96 6.23
C GLY A 43 5.05 17.93 7.23
N SER A 44 4.69 16.65 7.05
CA SER A 44 5.20 15.54 7.87
C SER A 44 6.72 15.31 7.72
N ALA A 45 7.34 15.87 6.67
CA ALA A 45 8.75 15.68 6.32
C ALA A 45 9.72 16.61 7.06
N LEU A 46 9.27 17.81 7.47
CA LEU A 46 10.16 18.83 8.03
C LEU A 46 10.85 18.39 9.34
N PRO A 47 10.16 17.80 10.33
CA PRO A 47 10.80 17.30 11.54
C PRO A 47 11.89 16.26 11.23
N GLY A 48 11.60 15.33 10.30
CA GLY A 48 12.57 14.32 9.86
C GLY A 48 13.80 14.94 9.18
N LYS A 49 13.61 15.95 8.33
CA LYS A 49 14.70 16.65 7.66
C LYS A 49 15.63 17.34 8.66
N VAL A 50 15.08 17.99 9.67
CA VAL A 50 15.86 18.66 10.73
C VAL A 50 16.66 17.64 11.53
N ILE A 51 16.04 16.51 11.94
CA ILE A 51 16.74 15.47 12.68
C ILE A 51 17.86 14.85 11.83
N GLU A 52 17.61 14.50 10.56
CA GLU A 52 18.64 13.95 9.67
C GLU A 52 19.83 14.89 9.48
N SER A 53 19.59 16.22 9.46
CA SER A 53 20.67 17.20 9.32
C SER A 53 21.51 17.35 10.59
N LEU A 54 20.92 17.16 11.77
CA LEU A 54 21.60 17.24 13.07
C LEU A 54 22.24 15.92 13.49
N ASP A 55 21.59 14.81 13.16
CA ASP A 55 22.02 13.46 13.52
C ASP A 55 21.62 12.45 12.44
N SER A 56 22.46 12.32 11.42
CA SER A 56 22.24 11.42 10.28
C SER A 56 22.17 9.92 10.66
N GLY A 57 22.71 9.55 11.82
CA GLY A 57 22.68 8.20 12.35
C GLY A 57 21.46 7.86 13.21
N PHE A 58 20.57 8.83 13.48
CA PHE A 58 19.42 8.65 14.37
C PHE A 58 18.53 7.48 13.94
N LEU A 59 18.13 7.42 12.65
CA LEU A 59 17.29 6.35 12.08
C LEU A 59 17.92 4.98 12.29
N ALA A 60 19.16 4.81 11.82
CA ALA A 60 19.86 3.53 11.84
C ALA A 60 20.05 3.00 13.26
N ARG A 61 20.50 3.87 14.20
CA ARG A 61 20.71 3.46 15.59
C ARG A 61 19.42 3.10 16.32
N THR A 62 18.34 3.85 16.07
CA THR A 62 17.06 3.60 16.74
C THR A 62 16.46 2.28 16.29
N LEU A 63 16.47 2.00 14.99
CA LEU A 63 15.87 0.80 14.43
C LEU A 63 16.77 -0.45 14.60
N ALA A 64 18.08 -0.31 14.58
CA ALA A 64 19.01 -1.42 14.83
C ALA A 64 18.91 -1.98 16.26
N ALA A 65 18.30 -1.25 17.18
CA ALA A 65 18.12 -1.69 18.57
C ALA A 65 16.86 -2.55 18.79
N LEU A 66 16.04 -2.76 17.74
CA LEU A 66 14.81 -3.56 17.83
C LEU A 66 15.13 -5.05 17.89
N PRO A 67 14.56 -5.81 18.84
CA PRO A 67 14.85 -7.26 19.04
C PRO A 67 14.60 -8.10 17.78
N TYR A 68 13.48 -7.86 17.10
CA TYR A 68 13.10 -8.62 15.90
C TYR A 68 13.37 -7.87 14.60
N GLY A 69 14.02 -6.69 14.66
CA GLY A 69 14.46 -5.94 13.49
C GLY A 69 13.36 -5.21 12.76
N ILE A 70 13.47 -5.16 11.43
CA ILE A 70 12.65 -4.33 10.55
C ILE A 70 12.02 -5.21 9.48
N VAL A 71 10.73 -5.01 9.24
CA VAL A 71 10.00 -5.47 8.05
C VAL A 71 9.85 -4.29 7.11
N LEU A 72 10.38 -4.39 5.91
CA LEU A 72 10.21 -3.40 4.85
C LEU A 72 9.19 -3.90 3.82
N ILE A 73 8.10 -3.19 3.66
CA ILE A 73 7.04 -3.50 2.69
C ILE A 73 7.09 -2.49 1.56
N SER A 74 7.24 -2.97 0.33
CA SER A 74 7.31 -2.14 -0.87
C SER A 74 6.68 -2.83 -2.08
N GLY A 75 6.46 -2.08 -3.16
CA GLY A 75 5.79 -2.50 -4.39
C GLY A 75 4.76 -1.47 -4.83
N THR A 76 4.29 -1.52 -6.06
CA THR A 76 3.43 -0.50 -6.65
C THR A 76 2.10 -0.39 -5.91
N ASN A 77 1.39 -1.50 -5.72
CA ASN A 77 0.07 -1.56 -5.10
C ASN A 77 0.05 -2.43 -3.84
N GLY A 78 -0.91 -2.15 -2.94
CA GLY A 78 -1.15 -2.95 -1.75
C GLY A 78 -0.32 -2.60 -0.52
N LYS A 79 0.72 -1.75 -0.61
CA LYS A 79 1.65 -1.39 0.47
C LYS A 79 0.95 -1.07 1.80
N THR A 80 0.07 -0.08 1.80
CA THR A 80 -0.61 0.42 3.02
C THR A 80 -1.51 -0.64 3.66
N THR A 81 -2.31 -1.34 2.84
CA THR A 81 -3.19 -2.40 3.31
C THR A 81 -2.38 -3.54 3.93
N THR A 82 -1.33 -3.99 3.24
CA THR A 82 -0.46 -5.07 3.72
C THR A 82 0.31 -4.69 4.98
N THR A 83 0.83 -3.46 5.06
CA THR A 83 1.49 -2.94 6.27
C THR A 83 0.56 -2.96 7.47
N ARG A 84 -0.70 -2.58 7.26
CA ARG A 84 -1.72 -2.60 8.30
C ARG A 84 -2.06 -4.02 8.73
N MET A 85 -2.21 -4.97 7.78
CA MET A 85 -2.43 -6.39 8.06
C MET A 85 -1.28 -6.97 8.90
N VAL A 86 -0.05 -6.82 8.43
CA VAL A 86 1.15 -7.32 9.15
C VAL A 86 1.24 -6.72 10.55
N THR A 87 0.99 -5.41 10.67
CA THR A 87 1.01 -4.72 11.98
C THR A 87 -0.07 -5.25 12.92
N SER A 88 -1.29 -5.47 12.43
CA SER A 88 -2.40 -6.02 13.23
C SER A 88 -2.08 -7.43 13.70
N MET A 89 -1.71 -8.33 12.79
CA MET A 89 -1.39 -9.72 13.11
C MET A 89 -0.24 -9.85 14.13
N LEU A 90 0.83 -9.05 13.98
CA LEU A 90 1.93 -9.06 14.93
C LEU A 90 1.54 -8.51 16.31
N ARG A 91 0.62 -7.54 16.37
CA ARG A 91 0.04 -7.04 17.63
C ARG A 91 -0.85 -8.08 18.29
N ASP A 92 -1.66 -8.79 17.52
CA ASP A 92 -2.49 -9.91 18.01
C ASP A 92 -1.61 -11.06 18.54
N ALA A 93 -0.41 -11.25 17.96
CA ALA A 93 0.60 -12.15 18.49
C ALA A 93 1.31 -11.63 19.76
N GLY A 94 1.01 -10.42 20.23
CA GLY A 94 1.53 -9.83 21.46
C GLY A 94 2.80 -9.01 21.30
N LEU A 95 3.20 -8.64 20.08
CA LEU A 95 4.37 -7.80 19.83
C LEU A 95 4.03 -6.30 19.83
N ASN A 96 4.93 -5.48 20.40
CA ASN A 96 4.86 -4.04 20.27
C ASN A 96 5.41 -3.62 18.89
N VAL A 97 4.53 -3.18 17.99
CA VAL A 97 4.89 -2.86 16.62
C VAL A 97 4.94 -1.37 16.40
N PHE A 98 6.09 -0.88 15.95
CA PHE A 98 6.23 0.47 15.39
C PHE A 98 5.91 0.44 13.89
N THR A 99 5.16 1.43 13.41
CA THR A 99 4.89 1.63 11.99
C THR A 99 4.86 3.12 11.65
N ASN A 100 5.17 3.47 10.40
CA ASN A 100 5.03 4.83 9.92
C ASN A 100 3.56 5.13 9.57
N PRO A 101 3.10 6.38 9.76
CA PRO A 101 1.74 6.77 9.38
C PRO A 101 1.50 6.64 7.88
N THR A 102 0.25 6.35 7.50
CA THR A 102 -0.20 6.36 6.11
C THR A 102 0.18 7.67 5.41
N GLY A 103 0.72 7.57 4.20
CA GLY A 103 1.20 8.72 3.42
C GLY A 103 2.58 9.25 3.81
N SER A 104 3.23 8.69 4.83
CA SER A 104 4.62 9.02 5.22
C SER A 104 5.60 7.92 4.76
N ASN A 105 5.48 7.52 3.49
CA ASN A 105 6.18 6.41 2.85
C ASN A 105 7.60 6.76 2.33
N PHE A 106 8.25 7.72 2.97
CA PHE A 106 9.62 8.19 2.67
C PHE A 106 10.46 8.25 3.95
N THR A 107 11.77 8.13 3.81
CA THR A 107 12.73 8.00 4.94
C THR A 107 12.54 9.07 6.02
N ARG A 108 12.38 10.36 5.62
CA ARG A 108 12.15 11.46 6.57
C ARG A 108 10.83 11.35 7.31
N GLY A 109 9.80 10.75 6.69
CA GLY A 109 8.52 10.44 7.34
C GLY A 109 8.71 9.43 8.46
N VAL A 110 9.51 8.39 8.24
CA VAL A 110 9.86 7.41 9.27
C VAL A 110 10.61 8.07 10.43
N VAL A 111 11.61 8.93 10.14
CA VAL A 111 12.35 9.67 11.18
C VAL A 111 11.43 10.58 12.01
N ALA A 112 10.50 11.26 11.37
CA ALA A 112 9.52 12.10 12.06
C ALA A 112 8.58 11.26 12.95
N ALA A 113 8.13 10.11 12.46
CA ALA A 113 7.29 9.17 13.20
C ALA A 113 8.02 8.62 14.44
N LEU A 114 9.29 8.22 14.29
CA LEU A 114 10.14 7.79 15.40
C LEU A 114 10.25 8.86 16.47
N ALA A 115 10.57 10.09 16.08
CA ALA A 115 10.71 11.21 17.02
C ALA A 115 9.40 11.53 17.75
N LYS A 116 8.24 11.37 17.08
CA LYS A 116 6.92 11.55 17.68
C LYS A 116 6.61 10.47 18.71
N THR A 117 6.95 9.22 18.43
CA THR A 117 6.63 8.04 19.26
C THR A 117 7.57 7.90 20.46
N MET A 118 8.84 8.22 20.28
CA MET A 118 9.84 8.09 21.35
C MET A 118 9.60 9.12 22.50
N PRO A 119 10.05 8.82 23.74
CA PRO A 119 10.12 9.82 24.81
C PRO A 119 10.92 11.05 24.34
N ALA A 120 10.56 12.24 24.85
CA ALA A 120 11.21 13.50 24.45
C ALA A 120 12.75 13.47 24.63
N PHE A 121 13.18 12.83 25.69
CA PHE A 121 14.60 12.57 25.98
C PHE A 121 14.82 11.08 26.11
N GLY A 122 15.38 10.46 25.07
CA GLY A 122 15.61 9.03 25.05
C GLY A 122 16.28 8.56 23.76
N THR A 123 16.86 7.36 23.83
CA THR A 123 17.56 6.75 22.70
C THR A 123 16.95 5.42 22.28
N LYS A 124 15.91 4.93 22.99
CA LYS A 124 15.25 3.65 22.71
C LYS A 124 13.81 3.88 22.32
N LEU A 125 13.40 3.19 21.30
CA LEU A 125 12.01 3.03 20.90
C LEU A 125 11.39 1.89 21.72
N ASN A 126 10.20 2.10 22.28
CA ASN A 126 9.46 1.02 22.94
C ASN A 126 8.68 0.23 21.87
N ALA A 127 9.40 -0.62 21.18
CA ALA A 127 8.86 -1.55 20.18
C ALA A 127 9.76 -2.78 20.08
N ASP A 128 9.16 -3.90 19.69
CA ASP A 128 9.86 -5.16 19.47
C ASP A 128 10.30 -5.30 18.01
N ILE A 129 9.50 -4.76 17.09
CA ILE A 129 9.71 -4.82 15.65
C ILE A 129 9.19 -3.54 14.98
N ALA A 130 9.77 -3.17 13.85
CA ALA A 130 9.25 -2.11 12.99
C ALA A 130 8.68 -2.68 11.71
N VAL A 131 7.46 -2.29 11.34
CA VAL A 131 6.83 -2.61 10.04
C VAL A 131 6.70 -1.31 9.27
N LEU A 132 7.46 -1.18 8.19
CA LEU A 132 7.61 0.07 7.46
C LEU A 132 7.12 -0.05 6.02
N GLU A 133 6.23 0.86 5.63
CA GLU A 133 5.82 1.08 4.25
C GLU A 133 6.74 2.12 3.62
N LEU A 134 7.42 1.76 2.51
CA LEU A 134 8.21 2.71 1.74
C LEU A 134 7.94 2.57 0.25
N ASP A 135 7.87 3.72 -0.44
CA ASP A 135 7.89 3.74 -1.90
C ASP A 135 9.25 3.27 -2.42
N GLU A 136 9.27 2.72 -3.59
CA GLU A 136 10.39 1.98 -4.17
C GLU A 136 11.69 2.77 -4.19
N ALA A 137 11.64 4.04 -4.59
CA ALA A 137 12.82 4.91 -4.61
C ALA A 137 13.33 5.23 -3.19
N TYR A 138 12.41 5.47 -2.25
CA TYR A 138 12.77 5.74 -0.85
C TYR A 138 13.21 4.48 -0.11
N ALA A 139 12.72 3.31 -0.50
CA ALA A 139 13.18 2.03 0.01
C ALA A 139 14.68 1.83 -0.26
N VAL A 140 15.17 2.21 -1.46
CA VAL A 140 16.60 2.18 -1.78
C VAL A 140 17.41 3.12 -0.86
N HIS A 141 16.91 4.33 -0.62
CA HIS A 141 17.58 5.24 0.33
C HIS A 141 17.62 4.68 1.74
N PHE A 142 16.57 4.01 2.15
CA PHE A 142 16.47 3.38 3.48
C PHE A 142 17.46 2.24 3.63
N VAL A 143 17.51 1.27 2.70
CA VAL A 143 18.40 0.10 2.80
C VAL A 143 19.89 0.45 2.69
N ASN A 144 20.22 1.63 2.16
CA ASN A 144 21.58 2.19 2.19
C ASN A 144 21.99 2.70 3.58
N GLN A 145 21.04 2.94 4.47
CA GLN A 145 21.30 3.41 5.84
C GLN A 145 21.21 2.28 6.86
N ILE A 146 20.22 1.40 6.70
CA ILE A 146 19.98 0.26 7.57
C ILE A 146 19.38 -0.88 6.76
N LYS A 147 19.86 -2.10 6.99
CA LYS A 147 19.37 -3.30 6.31
C LYS A 147 18.14 -3.85 7.02
N PRO A 148 17.06 -4.15 6.32
CA PRO A 148 15.91 -4.81 6.90
C PRO A 148 16.24 -6.28 7.20
N ARG A 149 15.66 -6.82 8.27
CA ARG A 149 15.70 -8.25 8.55
C ARG A 149 14.71 -8.99 7.65
N TYR A 150 13.55 -8.40 7.40
CA TYR A 150 12.52 -8.95 6.53
C TYR A 150 12.15 -7.93 5.46
N SER A 151 11.92 -8.40 4.23
CA SER A 151 11.28 -7.58 3.20
C SER A 151 10.13 -8.35 2.55
N LEU A 152 9.04 -7.62 2.26
CA LEU A 152 7.89 -8.10 1.53
C LEU A 152 7.71 -7.24 0.28
N LEU A 153 7.92 -7.86 -0.89
CA LEU A 153 7.85 -7.22 -2.19
C LEU A 153 6.59 -7.71 -2.91
N LEU A 154 5.63 -6.80 -3.11
CA LEU A 154 4.27 -7.14 -3.48
C LEU A 154 4.09 -7.33 -4.99
N ASN A 155 4.39 -6.30 -5.76
CA ASN A 155 4.18 -6.29 -7.19
C ASN A 155 4.91 -5.12 -7.85
N VAL A 156 5.09 -5.22 -9.18
CA VAL A 156 5.55 -4.14 -10.04
C VAL A 156 4.51 -3.96 -11.14
N MET A 157 3.85 -2.81 -11.14
CA MET A 157 2.80 -2.48 -12.09
C MET A 157 3.05 -1.07 -12.64
N ARG A 158 2.43 -0.72 -13.76
CA ARG A 158 2.43 0.66 -14.23
C ARG A 158 1.80 1.57 -13.18
N ASP A 159 2.57 2.53 -12.74
CA ASP A 159 2.15 3.62 -11.85
C ASP A 159 2.54 4.94 -12.53
N GLN A 160 2.58 6.03 -11.80
CA GLN A 160 2.92 7.36 -12.30
C GLN A 160 4.25 7.36 -13.07
N LEU A 161 4.18 7.32 -14.41
CA LEU A 161 5.36 7.25 -15.29
C LEU A 161 6.29 8.46 -15.14
N ASP A 162 5.73 9.61 -14.77
CA ASP A 162 6.46 10.84 -14.48
C ASP A 162 7.38 10.76 -13.25
N ARG A 163 7.12 9.82 -12.32
CA ARG A 163 7.92 9.65 -11.08
C ARG A 163 8.91 8.49 -11.14
N PHE A 164 8.57 7.39 -11.81
CA PHE A 164 9.33 6.13 -11.74
C PHE A 164 9.84 5.64 -13.09
N GLY A 165 9.38 6.23 -14.19
CA GLY A 165 9.73 5.77 -15.53
C GLY A 165 9.15 4.38 -15.84
N GLU A 166 9.88 3.57 -16.58
CA GLU A 166 9.43 2.25 -17.00
C GLU A 166 9.35 1.24 -15.83
N ILE A 167 8.45 0.26 -15.93
CA ILE A 167 8.24 -0.85 -15.00
C ILE A 167 9.54 -1.53 -14.58
N ASP A 168 10.47 -1.72 -15.52
CA ASP A 168 11.77 -2.37 -15.24
C ASP A 168 12.66 -1.52 -14.33
N THR A 169 12.50 -0.19 -14.34
CA THR A 169 13.20 0.70 -13.40
C THR A 169 12.69 0.45 -11.97
N THR A 170 11.38 0.33 -11.80
CA THR A 170 10.77 0.01 -10.49
C THR A 170 11.23 -1.37 -9.99
N ALA A 171 11.24 -2.39 -10.85
CA ALA A 171 11.78 -3.71 -10.53
C ALA A 171 13.26 -3.64 -10.09
N LYS A 172 14.07 -2.82 -10.76
CA LYS A 172 15.47 -2.59 -10.40
C LYS A 172 15.64 -1.89 -9.05
N LEU A 173 14.76 -0.97 -8.69
CA LEU A 173 14.75 -0.37 -7.35
C LEU A 173 14.45 -1.43 -6.28
N LEU A 174 13.42 -2.27 -6.48
CA LEU A 174 13.09 -3.35 -5.56
C LEU A 174 14.18 -4.43 -5.47
N SER A 175 14.95 -4.65 -6.53
CA SER A 175 16.10 -5.57 -6.50
C SER A 175 17.17 -5.14 -5.48
N ASN A 176 17.37 -3.82 -5.26
CA ASN A 176 18.27 -3.33 -4.22
C ASN A 176 17.74 -3.64 -2.81
N VAL A 177 16.42 -3.64 -2.62
CA VAL A 177 15.82 -4.02 -1.34
C VAL A 177 16.03 -5.51 -1.09
N ALA A 178 15.71 -6.37 -2.06
CA ALA A 178 15.94 -7.80 -1.95
C ALA A 178 17.40 -8.14 -1.65
N ALA A 179 18.34 -7.53 -2.37
CA ALA A 179 19.79 -7.72 -2.19
C ALA A 179 20.33 -7.18 -0.85
N SER A 180 19.59 -6.29 -0.18
CA SER A 180 20.00 -5.70 1.10
C SER A 180 19.35 -6.36 2.31
N THR A 181 18.43 -7.29 2.12
CA THR A 181 17.71 -7.97 3.21
C THR A 181 18.60 -9.07 3.83
N GLU A 182 18.62 -9.15 5.16
CA GLU A 182 19.53 -10.06 5.88
C GLU A 182 18.87 -11.38 6.31
N GLY A 183 17.58 -11.42 6.64
CA GLY A 183 16.88 -12.59 7.16
C GLY A 183 16.00 -13.28 6.11
N THR A 184 14.84 -12.73 5.81
CA THR A 184 13.87 -13.32 4.87
C THR A 184 13.34 -12.31 3.88
N VAL A 185 13.35 -12.68 2.59
CA VAL A 185 12.66 -11.96 1.51
C VAL A 185 11.40 -12.72 1.12
N VAL A 186 10.25 -12.05 1.18
CA VAL A 186 8.96 -12.60 0.73
C VAL A 186 8.61 -11.99 -0.62
N LEU A 187 8.36 -12.83 -1.62
CA LEU A 187 8.14 -12.46 -3.01
C LEU A 187 6.79 -12.95 -3.52
N ASN A 188 6.16 -12.14 -4.36
CA ASN A 188 5.00 -12.56 -5.14
C ASN A 188 5.47 -13.50 -6.29
N ARG A 189 5.05 -14.77 -6.26
CA ARG A 189 5.44 -15.70 -7.32
C ARG A 189 4.66 -15.45 -8.63
N GLU A 190 3.49 -14.81 -8.56
CA GLU A 190 2.65 -14.55 -9.74
C GLU A 190 3.13 -13.33 -10.55
N ASP A 191 3.93 -12.44 -9.95
CA ASP A 191 4.57 -11.33 -10.65
C ASP A 191 5.96 -11.78 -11.14
N PRO A 192 6.19 -11.91 -12.47
CA PRO A 192 7.45 -12.43 -13.01
C PRO A 192 8.67 -11.57 -12.61
N ARG A 193 8.49 -10.24 -12.49
CA ARG A 193 9.57 -9.30 -12.13
C ARG A 193 9.94 -9.46 -10.66
N ILE A 194 8.94 -9.58 -9.78
CA ILE A 194 9.15 -9.82 -8.35
C ILE A 194 9.74 -11.22 -8.12
N CYS A 195 9.17 -12.25 -8.75
CA CYS A 195 9.66 -13.64 -8.63
C CYS A 195 11.14 -13.74 -9.04
N ALA A 196 11.55 -13.05 -10.10
CA ALA A 196 12.93 -13.04 -10.58
C ALA A 196 13.93 -12.41 -9.58
N LEU A 197 13.47 -11.61 -8.62
CA LEU A 197 14.33 -11.00 -7.59
C LEU A 197 14.98 -12.02 -6.66
N ALA A 198 14.49 -13.25 -6.61
CA ALA A 198 15.15 -14.34 -5.88
C ALA A 198 16.62 -14.53 -6.28
N LYS A 199 16.96 -14.19 -7.53
CA LYS A 199 18.33 -14.33 -8.07
C LYS A 199 19.34 -13.36 -7.47
N VAL A 200 18.88 -12.25 -6.90
CA VAL A 200 19.74 -11.20 -6.30
C VAL A 200 19.78 -11.28 -4.78
N VAL A 201 18.99 -12.16 -4.17
CA VAL A 201 18.95 -12.35 -2.73
C VAL A 201 20.27 -12.96 -2.26
N PRO A 202 20.91 -12.46 -1.18
CA PRO A 202 22.16 -13.02 -0.65
C PRO A 202 22.03 -14.48 -0.23
N SER A 203 23.07 -15.26 -0.39
CA SER A 203 23.10 -16.71 -0.10
C SER A 203 22.75 -17.10 1.34
N GLY A 204 22.82 -16.18 2.28
CA GLY A 204 22.44 -16.42 3.69
C GLY A 204 21.02 -15.98 4.03
N THR A 205 20.27 -15.42 3.07
CA THR A 205 18.92 -14.90 3.26
C THR A 205 17.89 -15.89 2.73
N CYS A 206 16.85 -16.16 3.50
CA CYS A 206 15.74 -17.03 3.11
C CYS A 206 14.86 -16.35 2.05
N VAL A 207 14.37 -17.12 1.06
CA VAL A 207 13.35 -16.67 0.13
C VAL A 207 12.07 -17.45 0.40
N ARG A 208 10.95 -16.72 0.56
CA ARG A 208 9.60 -17.24 0.71
C ARG A 208 8.70 -16.68 -0.38
N TYR A 209 7.64 -17.41 -0.70
CA TYR A 209 6.72 -16.99 -1.75
C TYR A 209 5.28 -17.02 -1.25
N PHE A 210 4.50 -16.03 -1.66
CA PHE A 210 3.05 -16.12 -1.66
C PHE A 210 2.53 -16.21 -3.09
N GLY A 211 1.34 -16.78 -3.27
CA GLY A 211 0.81 -17.01 -4.62
C GLY A 211 -0.66 -17.34 -4.65
N LEU A 212 -1.13 -17.67 -5.84
CA LEU A 212 -2.51 -18.02 -6.17
C LEU A 212 -2.63 -19.49 -6.53
N ASP A 213 -3.76 -20.08 -6.20
CA ASP A 213 -4.20 -21.34 -6.80
C ASP A 213 -4.73 -21.07 -8.21
N ASP A 214 -4.61 -22.05 -9.12
CA ASP A 214 -5.06 -21.89 -10.51
C ASP A 214 -6.55 -21.53 -10.61
N ALA A 215 -7.35 -21.99 -9.66
CA ALA A 215 -8.79 -21.72 -9.60
C ALA A 215 -9.14 -20.23 -9.47
N VAL A 216 -8.24 -19.39 -8.92
CA VAL A 216 -8.49 -17.97 -8.69
C VAL A 216 -7.63 -17.05 -9.55
N LYS A 217 -6.68 -17.58 -10.33
CA LYS A 217 -5.75 -16.77 -11.15
C LYS A 217 -6.45 -15.81 -12.11
N SER A 218 -7.55 -16.22 -12.71
CA SER A 218 -8.32 -15.36 -13.64
C SER A 218 -8.87 -14.09 -13.02
N MET A 219 -8.98 -14.03 -11.68
CA MET A 219 -9.42 -12.86 -10.94
C MET A 219 -8.30 -11.83 -10.72
N PHE A 220 -7.05 -12.18 -11.03
CA PHE A 220 -5.84 -11.41 -10.75
C PHE A 220 -4.97 -11.26 -12.01
N PRO A 221 -5.45 -10.59 -13.07
CA PRO A 221 -4.64 -10.39 -14.26
C PRO A 221 -3.36 -9.62 -13.93
N THR A 222 -2.24 -10.06 -14.49
CA THR A 222 -0.97 -9.34 -14.41
C THR A 222 -0.98 -8.14 -15.36
N ASP A 223 -0.02 -7.23 -15.20
CA ASP A 223 0.14 -6.09 -16.11
C ASP A 223 0.38 -6.55 -17.57
N ASP A 224 1.13 -7.64 -17.73
CA ASP A 224 1.40 -8.24 -19.05
C ASP A 224 0.13 -8.88 -19.65
N ASP A 225 -0.78 -9.46 -18.85
CA ASP A 225 -2.04 -10.02 -19.32
C ASP A 225 -2.98 -8.93 -19.84
N LEU A 226 -2.99 -7.76 -19.19
CA LEU A 226 -3.85 -6.63 -19.55
C LEU A 226 -3.41 -5.95 -20.87
N HIS A 227 -2.12 -6.05 -21.25
CA HIS A 227 -1.61 -5.51 -22.52
C HIS A 227 -1.81 -6.47 -23.69
N ASN A 228 -1.74 -7.79 -23.45
CA ASN A 228 -1.91 -8.79 -24.48
C ASN A 228 -3.35 -8.94 -24.98
N THR A 229 -4.36 -8.42 -24.28
CA THR A 229 -5.75 -8.40 -24.74
C THR A 229 -6.00 -7.46 -25.92
N ALA A 230 -5.13 -6.47 -26.15
CA ALA A 230 -5.23 -5.55 -27.30
C ALA A 230 -4.65 -6.15 -28.59
N GLU A 231 -3.84 -7.21 -28.54
CA GLU A 231 -3.14 -7.83 -29.67
C GLU A 231 -3.52 -9.31 -29.93
N LYS A 232 -4.61 -9.83 -29.37
CA LYS A 232 -5.09 -11.16 -29.73
C LYS A 232 -5.68 -11.17 -31.16
N SER A 233 -4.79 -11.06 -32.16
CA SER A 233 -4.98 -11.68 -33.46
C SER A 233 -4.61 -13.15 -33.37
N GLU A 234 -5.52 -13.96 -33.67
CA GLU A 234 -5.71 -15.36 -34.04
C GLU A 234 -4.51 -16.33 -34.25
N ASN A 235 -3.38 -16.26 -33.54
CA ASN A 235 -2.34 -17.29 -33.71
C ASN A 235 -1.36 -17.34 -32.54
N CYS A 236 -1.73 -17.86 -31.38
CA CYS A 236 -0.77 -18.34 -30.37
C CYS A 236 -1.46 -19.17 -29.27
N GLU A 237 -1.83 -20.42 -29.57
CA GLU A 237 -2.30 -21.38 -28.54
C GLU A 237 -1.16 -22.09 -27.77
N ASP A 238 0.10 -21.97 -28.19
CA ASP A 238 1.19 -22.85 -27.72
C ASP A 238 2.11 -22.30 -26.62
N THR A 239 1.87 -21.09 -26.06
CA THR A 239 2.82 -20.49 -25.11
C THR A 239 2.32 -20.35 -23.66
N ALA A 240 1.05 -20.59 -23.38
CA ALA A 240 0.47 -20.44 -22.04
C ALA A 240 0.74 -21.63 -21.12
N GLU A 241 0.68 -22.86 -21.64
CA GLU A 241 0.87 -24.08 -20.84
C GLU A 241 2.31 -24.32 -20.38
N SER A 242 3.31 -23.84 -21.11
CA SER A 242 4.72 -24.06 -20.74
C SER A 242 5.22 -23.14 -19.61
N LYS A 243 4.55 -22.02 -19.33
CA LYS A 243 4.93 -21.10 -18.24
C LYS A 243 4.35 -21.49 -16.88
N ALA A 244 3.24 -22.22 -16.84
CA ALA A 244 2.57 -22.64 -15.60
C ALA A 244 3.37 -23.69 -14.80
N ASN A 245 4.20 -24.48 -15.44
CA ASN A 245 4.87 -25.62 -14.80
C ASN A 245 6.18 -25.32 -14.07
N ASN A 246 6.65 -24.04 -13.97
CA ASN A 246 7.96 -23.71 -13.42
C ASN A 246 7.93 -22.63 -12.30
N LEU A 247 6.76 -22.31 -11.73
CA LEU A 247 6.70 -21.37 -10.62
C LEU A 247 7.22 -22.00 -9.33
N PRO A 248 7.95 -21.26 -8.48
CA PRO A 248 8.41 -21.78 -7.20
C PRO A 248 7.22 -22.11 -6.29
N LYS A 249 7.41 -23.09 -5.40
CA LYS A 249 6.38 -23.44 -4.41
C LYS A 249 6.14 -22.24 -3.51
N ALA A 250 4.88 -21.82 -3.36
CA ALA A 250 4.51 -20.78 -2.40
C ALA A 250 4.29 -21.37 -1.00
N ASP A 251 4.64 -20.58 0.02
CA ASP A 251 4.45 -20.92 1.43
C ASP A 251 3.01 -20.69 1.86
N VAL A 252 2.37 -19.65 1.29
CA VAL A 252 0.94 -19.36 1.46
C VAL A 252 0.32 -19.14 0.09
N VAL A 253 -0.80 -19.81 -0.18
CA VAL A 253 -1.53 -19.76 -1.44
C VAL A 253 -2.96 -19.33 -1.18
N LEU A 254 -3.45 -18.31 -1.87
CA LEU A 254 -4.87 -17.96 -1.90
C LEU A 254 -5.58 -18.94 -2.86
N SER A 255 -6.50 -19.75 -2.33
CA SER A 255 -7.20 -20.79 -3.10
C SER A 255 -8.67 -20.49 -3.39
N LYS A 256 -9.30 -19.60 -2.61
CA LYS A 256 -10.69 -19.17 -2.83
C LYS A 256 -10.89 -17.73 -2.38
N VAL A 257 -11.64 -17.00 -3.18
CA VAL A 257 -12.15 -15.66 -2.85
C VAL A 257 -13.66 -15.73 -2.82
N GLY A 258 -14.26 -15.39 -1.67
CA GLY A 258 -15.69 -15.28 -1.47
C GLY A 258 -16.09 -13.85 -1.11
N ASP A 259 -17.38 -13.64 -0.86
CA ASP A 259 -17.88 -12.39 -0.31
C ASP A 259 -17.44 -12.30 1.16
N HIS A 260 -16.52 -11.39 1.45
CA HIS A 260 -15.88 -11.24 2.77
C HIS A 260 -15.24 -12.53 3.35
N GLU A 261 -14.87 -13.48 2.50
CA GLU A 261 -14.26 -14.75 2.88
C GLU A 261 -13.07 -15.08 2.00
N ALA A 262 -12.02 -15.64 2.60
CA ALA A 262 -10.84 -16.13 1.92
C ALA A 262 -10.47 -17.54 2.39
N GLU A 263 -10.06 -18.40 1.46
CA GLU A 263 -9.41 -19.67 1.81
C GLU A 263 -7.93 -19.60 1.44
N LEU A 264 -7.09 -19.84 2.43
CA LEU A 264 -5.63 -19.90 2.27
C LEU A 264 -5.13 -21.34 2.47
N ILE A 265 -4.14 -21.73 1.67
CA ILE A 265 -3.41 -22.99 1.85
C ILE A 265 -2.08 -22.65 2.53
N LEU A 266 -1.87 -23.18 3.73
CA LEU A 266 -0.66 -23.05 4.54
C LEU A 266 -0.07 -24.46 4.76
N ASP A 267 1.15 -24.70 4.30
CA ASP A 267 1.80 -26.00 4.37
C ASP A 267 0.91 -27.17 3.87
N GLY A 268 0.13 -26.91 2.81
CA GLY A 268 -0.79 -27.89 2.20
C GLY A 268 -2.12 -28.06 2.92
N LYS A 269 -2.38 -27.35 4.03
CA LYS A 269 -3.66 -27.35 4.75
C LYS A 269 -4.51 -26.15 4.34
N ARG A 270 -5.77 -26.39 3.99
CA ARG A 270 -6.74 -25.34 3.67
C ARG A 270 -7.32 -24.77 4.96
N LYS A 271 -7.34 -23.45 5.06
CA LYS A 271 -7.94 -22.73 6.18
C LYS A 271 -8.75 -21.55 5.65
N THR A 272 -9.95 -21.37 6.18
CA THR A 272 -10.86 -20.30 5.80
C THR A 272 -10.86 -19.21 6.87
N THR A 273 -10.93 -17.96 6.43
CA THR A 273 -11.06 -16.79 7.32
C THR A 273 -11.99 -15.76 6.70
N SER A 274 -12.65 -14.97 7.54
CA SER A 274 -13.36 -13.78 7.09
C SER A 274 -12.38 -12.64 6.82
N VAL A 275 -12.67 -11.83 5.80
CA VAL A 275 -11.86 -10.63 5.47
C VAL A 275 -12.81 -9.44 5.36
N LYS A 276 -12.62 -8.44 6.23
CA LYS A 276 -13.42 -7.20 6.24
C LYS A 276 -12.97 -6.18 5.18
N LEU A 277 -12.17 -6.62 4.23
CA LEU A 277 -11.58 -5.78 3.19
C LEU A 277 -12.24 -6.12 1.87
N ASP A 278 -12.76 -5.12 1.19
CA ASP A 278 -13.34 -5.28 -0.13
C ASP A 278 -12.27 -5.42 -1.21
N GLY A 279 -12.60 -6.20 -2.24
CA GLY A 279 -11.78 -6.40 -3.41
C GLY A 279 -10.78 -7.56 -3.30
N ALA A 280 -10.74 -8.38 -4.36
CA ALA A 280 -9.93 -9.60 -4.45
C ALA A 280 -8.43 -9.35 -4.15
N TYR A 281 -7.87 -8.23 -4.60
CA TYR A 281 -6.46 -7.89 -4.34
C TYR A 281 -6.15 -7.61 -2.87
N ASN A 282 -7.10 -7.08 -2.09
CA ASN A 282 -6.92 -6.93 -0.66
C ASN A 282 -6.89 -8.30 0.02
N ILE A 283 -7.68 -9.25 -0.48
CA ILE A 283 -7.67 -10.64 -0.03
C ILE A 283 -6.32 -11.31 -0.41
N PHE A 284 -5.79 -11.05 -1.59
CA PHE A 284 -4.46 -11.55 -1.97
C PHE A 284 -3.34 -10.93 -1.12
N ASN A 285 -3.45 -9.67 -0.73
CA ASN A 285 -2.52 -9.04 0.21
C ASN A 285 -2.53 -9.73 1.59
N ALA A 286 -3.63 -10.38 1.98
CA ALA A 286 -3.65 -11.17 3.21
C ALA A 286 -2.74 -12.40 3.12
N ALA A 287 -2.64 -13.07 1.97
CA ALA A 287 -1.69 -14.18 1.76
C ALA A 287 -0.24 -13.67 1.86
N ALA A 288 0.06 -12.49 1.29
CA ALA A 288 1.36 -11.85 1.39
C ALA A 288 1.72 -11.54 2.86
N ALA A 289 0.78 -10.93 3.60
CA ALA A 289 0.95 -10.59 5.01
C ALA A 289 1.13 -11.85 5.87
N ALA A 290 0.31 -12.89 5.66
CA ALA A 290 0.43 -14.16 6.36
C ALA A 290 1.81 -14.80 6.14
N THR A 291 2.35 -14.75 4.93
CA THR A 291 3.68 -15.30 4.61
C THR A 291 4.78 -14.63 5.41
N VAL A 292 4.82 -13.30 5.45
CA VAL A 292 5.88 -12.58 6.18
C VAL A 292 5.69 -12.71 7.69
N VAL A 293 4.46 -12.69 8.20
CA VAL A 293 4.18 -12.87 9.64
C VAL A 293 4.61 -14.26 10.11
N ARG A 294 4.31 -15.32 9.36
CA ARG A 294 4.79 -16.68 9.67
C ARG A 294 6.31 -16.76 9.73
N ALA A 295 7.02 -16.11 8.80
CA ALA A 295 8.47 -16.07 8.82
C ALA A 295 9.01 -15.33 10.07
N ILE A 296 8.42 -14.18 10.42
CA ILE A 296 8.80 -13.41 11.60
C ILE A 296 8.57 -14.19 12.89
N LEU A 297 7.39 -14.81 13.02
CA LEU A 297 7.03 -15.55 14.23
C LEU A 297 7.87 -16.83 14.39
N ALA A 298 8.23 -17.51 13.32
CA ALA A 298 9.14 -18.65 13.37
C ALA A 298 10.52 -18.26 13.94
N ASP A 299 11.11 -17.16 13.41
CA ASP A 299 12.37 -16.64 13.91
C ASP A 299 12.29 -16.10 15.35
N ALA A 300 11.19 -15.42 15.67
CA ALA A 300 10.98 -14.81 17.00
C ALA A 300 10.68 -15.87 18.07
N ALA A 301 10.05 -16.98 17.70
CA ALA A 301 9.75 -18.10 18.61
C ALA A 301 11.02 -18.78 19.15
N GLU A 302 12.14 -18.70 18.42
CA GLU A 302 13.45 -19.18 18.92
C GLU A 302 13.92 -18.38 20.14
N GLN A 303 13.54 -17.11 20.26
CA GLN A 303 13.92 -16.21 21.34
C GLN A 303 12.82 -16.07 22.40
N ASN A 304 11.56 -16.27 22.01
CA ASN A 304 10.38 -16.10 22.88
C ASN A 304 9.36 -17.22 22.64
N SER A 305 9.37 -18.23 23.48
CA SER A 305 8.51 -19.41 23.37
C SER A 305 7.00 -19.09 23.49
N THR A 306 6.61 -17.94 24.02
CA THR A 306 5.20 -17.55 24.09
C THR A 306 4.61 -17.31 22.68
N LEU A 307 5.43 -16.90 21.72
CA LEU A 307 5.02 -16.70 20.34
C LEU A 307 4.72 -18.01 19.58
N GLN A 308 5.19 -19.16 20.08
CA GLN A 308 4.83 -20.47 19.53
C GLN A 308 3.33 -20.80 19.67
N LYS A 309 2.63 -20.12 20.57
CA LYS A 309 1.18 -20.29 20.74
C LYS A 309 0.35 -19.62 19.65
N PHE A 310 0.94 -18.72 18.89
CA PHE A 310 0.29 -18.07 17.75
C PHE A 310 0.45 -18.97 16.52
N ASP A 311 -0.45 -19.93 16.40
CA ASP A 311 -0.49 -20.90 15.31
C ASP A 311 -1.25 -20.38 14.07
N ASP A 312 -1.43 -21.26 13.08
CA ASP A 312 -2.13 -20.90 11.85
C ASP A 312 -3.63 -20.58 12.08
N ASP A 313 -4.27 -21.08 13.14
CA ASP A 313 -5.67 -20.74 13.45
C ASP A 313 -5.75 -19.34 14.06
N ALA A 314 -4.84 -18.99 14.97
CA ALA A 314 -4.72 -17.64 15.50
C ALA A 314 -4.36 -16.63 14.38
N LEU A 315 -3.54 -17.05 13.41
CA LEU A 315 -3.23 -16.22 12.25
C LEU A 315 -4.48 -15.94 11.39
N MET A 316 -5.32 -16.96 11.15
CA MET A 316 -6.61 -16.78 10.43
C MET A 316 -7.56 -15.85 11.18
N GLU A 317 -7.66 -15.99 12.49
CA GLU A 317 -8.44 -15.08 13.33
C GLU A 317 -7.92 -13.65 13.26
N ALA A 318 -6.60 -13.44 13.34
CA ALA A 318 -5.98 -12.13 13.23
C ALA A 318 -6.24 -11.45 11.87
N ILE A 319 -6.30 -12.22 10.76
CA ILE A 319 -6.70 -11.69 9.45
C ILE A 319 -8.14 -11.14 9.51
N SER A 320 -9.05 -11.81 10.19
CA SER A 320 -10.46 -11.40 10.30
C SER A 320 -10.64 -10.08 11.07
N HIS A 321 -9.70 -9.71 11.92
CA HIS A 321 -9.72 -8.47 12.69
C HIS A 321 -9.26 -7.24 11.89
N VAL A 322 -8.60 -7.44 10.75
CA VAL A 322 -8.07 -6.32 9.94
C VAL A 322 -9.21 -5.49 9.36
N THR A 323 -9.15 -4.19 9.61
CA THR A 323 -10.12 -3.22 9.07
C THR A 323 -9.52 -2.45 7.88
N PRO A 324 -10.34 -1.97 6.94
CA PRO A 324 -9.86 -1.18 5.79
C PRO A 324 -8.94 -0.03 6.19
N ALA A 325 -7.94 0.26 5.37
CA ALA A 325 -7.14 1.46 5.49
C ALA A 325 -7.93 2.67 5.00
N PHE A 326 -7.58 3.85 5.50
CA PHE A 326 -8.17 5.13 5.08
C PHE A 326 -8.29 5.25 3.54
N GLY A 327 -9.48 5.65 3.06
CA GLY A 327 -9.74 5.88 1.64
C GLY A 327 -9.78 4.62 0.76
N ARG A 328 -9.85 3.43 1.36
CA ARG A 328 -9.93 2.16 0.63
C ARG A 328 -11.18 1.39 1.07
N GLY A 329 -12.33 1.80 0.52
CA GLY A 329 -13.63 1.32 0.95
C GLY A 329 -14.13 2.00 2.24
N GLU A 330 -13.78 3.25 2.49
CA GLU A 330 -14.37 4.03 3.58
C GLU A 330 -15.80 4.38 3.24
N VAL A 331 -16.74 3.92 4.06
CA VAL A 331 -18.16 4.24 3.92
C VAL A 331 -18.53 5.32 4.93
N ILE A 332 -19.13 6.41 4.44
CA ILE A 332 -19.63 7.55 5.22
C ILE A 332 -21.14 7.61 5.03
N GLU A 333 -21.89 7.57 6.11
CA GLU A 333 -23.33 7.75 6.06
C GLU A 333 -23.68 9.23 5.90
N VAL A 334 -24.24 9.62 4.75
CA VAL A 334 -24.65 10.99 4.47
C VAL A 334 -26.14 10.99 4.09
N ASN A 335 -26.96 11.77 4.79
CA ASN A 335 -28.42 11.86 4.58
C ASN A 335 -29.16 10.50 4.63
N GLY A 336 -28.61 9.51 5.37
CA GLY A 336 -29.18 8.17 5.49
C GLY A 336 -28.89 7.27 4.27
N ALA A 337 -27.90 7.62 3.45
CA ALA A 337 -27.37 6.80 2.36
C ALA A 337 -25.87 6.54 2.55
N PRO A 338 -25.38 5.31 2.29
CA PRO A 338 -23.97 5.01 2.33
C PRO A 338 -23.23 5.65 1.13
N VAL A 339 -22.15 6.35 1.42
CA VAL A 339 -21.24 6.95 0.45
C VAL A 339 -19.87 6.30 0.59
N GLU A 340 -19.49 5.48 -0.36
CA GLU A 340 -18.19 4.81 -0.39
C GLU A 340 -17.16 5.65 -1.13
N LEU A 341 -16.00 5.88 -0.49
CA LEU A 341 -14.85 6.55 -1.09
C LEU A 341 -13.83 5.51 -1.56
N VAL A 342 -13.53 5.50 -2.86
CA VAL A 342 -12.62 4.55 -3.49
C VAL A 342 -11.42 5.28 -4.08
N LEU A 343 -10.24 5.08 -3.47
CA LEU A 343 -9.00 5.66 -3.96
C LEU A 343 -8.52 4.96 -5.23
N VAL A 344 -8.35 5.71 -6.30
CA VAL A 344 -7.77 5.28 -7.58
C VAL A 344 -6.52 6.11 -7.89
N LYS A 345 -5.42 5.47 -8.25
CA LYS A 345 -4.15 6.17 -8.50
C LYS A 345 -3.39 5.66 -9.72
N ASN A 346 -3.85 4.58 -10.32
CA ASN A 346 -3.26 3.96 -11.52
C ASN A 346 -4.32 3.12 -12.25
N PRO A 347 -4.06 2.69 -13.51
CA PRO A 347 -5.04 1.99 -14.33
C PRO A 347 -5.53 0.70 -13.69
N ILE A 348 -4.64 -0.10 -13.15
CA ILE A 348 -4.97 -1.40 -12.57
C ILE A 348 -5.85 -1.25 -11.34
N GLY A 349 -5.46 -0.34 -10.43
CA GLY A 349 -6.26 -0.03 -9.25
C GLY A 349 -7.67 0.45 -9.60
N PHE A 350 -7.82 1.25 -10.67
CA PHE A 350 -9.13 1.71 -11.10
C PHE A 350 -9.97 0.60 -11.76
N ARG A 351 -9.37 -0.19 -12.67
CA ARG A 351 -10.06 -1.35 -13.28
C ARG A 351 -10.57 -2.32 -12.21
N LEU A 352 -9.76 -2.60 -11.19
CA LEU A 352 -10.14 -3.48 -10.10
C LEU A 352 -11.25 -2.89 -9.24
N ALA A 353 -11.19 -1.60 -8.97
CA ALA A 353 -12.23 -0.90 -8.22
C ALA A 353 -13.57 -0.90 -8.98
N ILE A 354 -13.55 -0.78 -10.31
CA ILE A 354 -14.75 -0.92 -11.14
C ILE A 354 -15.26 -2.37 -11.12
N ALA A 355 -14.37 -3.35 -11.24
CA ALA A 355 -14.75 -4.76 -11.27
C ALA A 355 -15.24 -5.32 -9.93
N SER A 356 -14.97 -4.62 -8.81
CA SER A 356 -15.35 -5.06 -7.46
C SER A 356 -16.83 -4.87 -7.13
N ASP A 357 -17.56 -4.08 -7.94
CA ASP A 357 -18.99 -3.84 -7.74
C ASP A 357 -19.70 -3.57 -9.07
N HIS A 358 -21.02 -3.72 -9.08
CA HIS A 358 -21.82 -3.50 -10.27
C HIS A 358 -22.34 -2.05 -10.30
N PRO A 359 -22.11 -1.28 -11.39
CA PRO A 359 -22.55 0.12 -11.50
C PRO A 359 -24.05 0.36 -11.31
N GLN A 360 -24.88 -0.69 -11.41
CA GLN A 360 -26.34 -0.61 -11.21
C GLN A 360 -26.72 -0.48 -9.72
N ASN A 361 -25.82 -0.80 -8.79
CA ASN A 361 -26.11 -0.85 -7.36
C ASN A 361 -26.02 0.54 -6.69
N HIS A 362 -25.43 1.53 -7.37
CA HIS A 362 -25.13 2.83 -6.77
C HIS A 362 -25.10 3.96 -7.81
N ASP A 363 -25.25 5.18 -7.35
CA ASP A 363 -24.91 6.35 -8.14
C ASP A 363 -23.39 6.55 -8.15
N THR A 364 -22.81 6.87 -9.30
CA THR A 364 -21.35 6.98 -9.47
C THR A 364 -20.91 8.43 -9.65
N MET A 365 -19.87 8.84 -8.90
CA MET A 365 -19.08 10.04 -9.15
C MET A 365 -17.62 9.67 -9.41
N ILE A 366 -16.95 10.37 -10.34
CA ILE A 366 -15.52 10.24 -10.60
C ILE A 366 -14.84 11.59 -10.38
N ALA A 367 -13.91 11.66 -9.45
CA ALA A 367 -13.22 12.88 -9.02
C ALA A 367 -11.71 12.77 -9.27
N ILE A 368 -11.20 13.46 -10.29
CA ILE A 368 -9.81 13.38 -10.73
C ILE A 368 -9.08 14.71 -10.53
N CYS A 369 -8.03 14.70 -9.72
CA CYS A 369 -7.09 15.80 -9.56
C CYS A 369 -5.69 15.36 -10.00
N ASP A 370 -4.84 16.34 -10.37
CA ASP A 370 -3.47 16.15 -10.86
C ASP A 370 -2.45 16.93 -10.03
N GLU A 371 -2.69 17.04 -8.73
CA GLU A 371 -1.75 17.68 -7.83
C GLU A 371 -0.51 16.80 -7.60
N TYR A 372 0.52 17.35 -6.97
CA TYR A 372 1.79 16.65 -6.80
C TYR A 372 1.65 15.26 -6.15
N ALA A 373 0.70 15.10 -5.23
CA ALA A 373 0.45 13.83 -4.55
C ALA A 373 -0.32 12.81 -5.41
N ASP A 374 -1.05 13.27 -6.43
CA ASP A 374 -1.80 12.42 -7.36
C ASP A 374 -0.92 11.93 -8.53
N GLY A 375 0.19 12.63 -8.79
CA GLY A 375 0.93 12.55 -10.04
C GLY A 375 0.33 13.50 -11.09
N ARG A 376 1.19 14.12 -11.89
CA ARG A 376 0.75 15.09 -12.91
C ARG A 376 0.37 14.47 -14.24
N ASP A 377 0.91 13.30 -14.52
CA ASP A 377 0.56 12.54 -15.72
C ASP A 377 -0.71 11.74 -15.49
N MET A 378 -1.80 12.20 -16.10
CA MET A 378 -3.12 11.54 -16.08
C MET A 378 -3.39 10.72 -17.35
N SER A 379 -2.38 10.50 -18.19
CA SER A 379 -2.52 9.68 -19.41
C SER A 379 -2.95 8.24 -19.10
N TRP A 380 -2.66 7.75 -17.91
CA TRP A 380 -3.05 6.42 -17.44
C TRP A 380 -4.58 6.21 -17.40
N LEU A 381 -5.39 7.27 -17.40
CA LEU A 381 -6.86 7.17 -17.50
C LEU A 381 -7.29 6.49 -18.81
N TRP A 382 -6.47 6.63 -19.88
CA TRP A 382 -6.73 6.00 -21.17
C TRP A 382 -6.51 4.48 -21.19
N ASP A 383 -5.79 3.96 -20.21
CA ASP A 383 -5.57 2.53 -20.02
C ASP A 383 -6.71 1.85 -19.21
N VAL A 384 -7.73 2.60 -18.77
CA VAL A 384 -8.87 2.08 -18.00
C VAL A 384 -10.08 1.88 -18.92
N ASP A 385 -10.74 0.74 -18.83
CA ASP A 385 -11.99 0.44 -19.54
C ASP A 385 -13.19 0.84 -18.64
N PHE A 386 -14.05 1.70 -19.18
CA PHE A 386 -15.26 2.20 -18.51
C PHE A 386 -16.55 1.65 -19.15
N ALA A 387 -16.48 0.72 -20.08
CA ALA A 387 -17.65 0.22 -20.81
C ALA A 387 -18.77 -0.33 -19.91
N SER A 388 -18.42 -0.80 -18.70
CA SER A 388 -19.39 -1.30 -17.71
C SER A 388 -20.38 -0.21 -17.24
N PHE A 389 -20.03 1.07 -17.37
CA PHE A 389 -20.90 2.21 -17.06
C PHE A 389 -21.78 2.65 -18.23
N SER A 390 -21.68 2.04 -19.43
CA SER A 390 -22.43 2.48 -20.61
C SER A 390 -23.96 2.42 -20.44
N GLY A 391 -24.45 1.51 -19.59
CA GLY A 391 -25.89 1.37 -19.31
C GLY A 391 -26.42 2.28 -18.20
N THR A 392 -25.59 2.70 -17.25
CA THR A 392 -25.98 3.52 -16.08
C THR A 392 -25.55 4.97 -16.21
N GLY A 393 -24.47 5.22 -16.95
CA GLY A 393 -23.77 6.49 -16.98
C GLY A 393 -23.03 6.79 -15.67
N VAL A 394 -22.43 7.97 -15.60
CA VAL A 394 -21.77 8.55 -14.42
C VAL A 394 -22.54 9.82 -14.05
N ALA A 395 -23.00 9.91 -12.80
CA ALA A 395 -23.83 11.02 -12.35
C ALA A 395 -23.03 12.33 -12.29
N CYS A 396 -21.76 12.28 -11.88
CA CYS A 396 -20.91 13.46 -11.75
C CYS A 396 -19.45 13.13 -12.07
N VAL A 397 -18.80 14.00 -12.82
CA VAL A 397 -17.35 14.00 -13.04
C VAL A 397 -16.81 15.34 -12.57
N SER A 398 -15.82 15.33 -11.64
CA SER A 398 -15.33 16.57 -11.04
C SER A 398 -13.83 16.54 -10.75
N GLY A 399 -13.27 17.67 -10.26
CA GLY A 399 -11.87 17.87 -9.97
C GLY A 399 -11.11 18.59 -11.08
N THR A 400 -9.81 18.82 -10.89
CA THR A 400 -8.99 19.62 -11.83
C THR A 400 -8.93 19.01 -13.24
N ARG A 401 -9.12 17.68 -13.35
CA ARG A 401 -9.09 16.93 -14.62
C ARG A 401 -10.46 16.37 -15.03
N ALA A 402 -11.53 17.04 -14.59
CA ALA A 402 -12.90 16.61 -14.89
C ALA A 402 -13.15 16.46 -16.41
N TRP A 403 -12.67 17.40 -17.21
CA TRP A 403 -12.89 17.38 -18.66
C TRP A 403 -12.11 16.29 -19.38
N ASP A 404 -10.89 15.97 -18.93
CA ASP A 404 -10.12 14.82 -19.46
C ASP A 404 -10.83 13.50 -19.17
N MET A 405 -11.35 13.37 -17.95
CA MET A 405 -12.10 12.18 -17.54
C MET A 405 -13.43 12.06 -18.32
N ALA A 406 -14.15 13.16 -18.48
CA ALA A 406 -15.39 13.16 -19.26
C ALA A 406 -15.14 12.80 -20.73
N LEU A 407 -14.04 13.30 -21.33
CA LEU A 407 -13.63 12.93 -22.68
C LEU A 407 -13.32 11.43 -22.76
N ARG A 408 -12.60 10.87 -21.77
CA ARG A 408 -12.31 9.43 -21.71
C ARG A 408 -13.59 8.60 -21.65
N LEU A 409 -14.56 8.98 -20.82
CA LEU A 409 -15.86 8.31 -20.70
C LEU A 409 -16.62 8.32 -22.04
N GLN A 410 -16.57 9.44 -22.75
CA GLN A 410 -17.22 9.59 -24.06
C GLN A 410 -16.70 8.60 -25.09
N TYR A 411 -15.39 8.27 -25.06
CA TYR A 411 -14.82 7.24 -25.94
C TYR A 411 -15.40 5.85 -25.69
N ASP A 412 -15.76 5.53 -24.43
CA ASP A 412 -16.44 4.26 -24.09
C ASP A 412 -17.98 4.40 -24.15
N LYS A 413 -18.51 5.49 -24.74
CA LYS A 413 -19.95 5.76 -24.87
C LYS A 413 -20.67 5.83 -23.51
N VAL A 414 -19.98 6.27 -22.48
CA VAL A 414 -20.53 6.48 -21.15
C VAL A 414 -20.97 7.94 -21.01
N GLU A 415 -22.23 8.14 -20.65
CA GLU A 415 -22.79 9.46 -20.39
C GLU A 415 -22.30 9.99 -19.02
N ALA A 416 -21.77 11.22 -19.01
CA ALA A 416 -21.50 11.98 -17.78
C ALA A 416 -22.57 13.09 -17.66
N ARG A 417 -23.44 12.99 -16.64
CA ARG A 417 -24.59 13.90 -16.49
C ARG A 417 -24.18 15.29 -16.05
N ASN A 418 -23.21 15.40 -15.15
CA ASN A 418 -22.61 16.65 -14.72
C ASN A 418 -21.08 16.58 -14.87
N VAL A 419 -20.49 17.64 -15.43
CA VAL A 419 -19.03 17.78 -15.54
C VAL A 419 -18.64 19.19 -15.10
N ASN A 420 -17.87 19.29 -14.01
CA ASN A 420 -17.45 20.55 -13.45
C ASN A 420 -16.12 20.39 -12.71
N THR A 421 -15.44 21.50 -12.41
CA THR A 421 -14.15 21.51 -11.70
C THR A 421 -14.27 21.90 -10.22
N ASP A 422 -15.45 22.31 -9.76
CA ASP A 422 -15.71 22.67 -8.36
C ASP A 422 -16.02 21.43 -7.53
N LEU A 423 -14.99 20.76 -7.10
CA LEU A 423 -15.06 19.43 -6.48
C LEU A 423 -15.89 19.43 -5.18
N GLU A 424 -15.75 20.44 -4.34
CA GLU A 424 -16.42 20.49 -3.03
C GLU A 424 -17.93 20.70 -3.19
N GLU A 425 -18.34 21.58 -4.08
CA GLU A 425 -19.75 21.83 -4.37
C GLU A 425 -20.39 20.65 -5.10
N ASP A 426 -19.68 20.06 -6.07
CA ASP A 426 -20.15 18.88 -6.79
C ASP A 426 -20.31 17.67 -5.87
N ALA A 427 -19.38 17.46 -4.92
CA ALA A 427 -19.49 16.37 -3.96
C ALA A 427 -20.72 16.53 -3.05
N LYS A 428 -21.02 17.75 -2.60
CA LYS A 428 -22.23 18.04 -1.80
C LYS A 428 -23.50 17.85 -2.63
N ALA A 429 -23.56 18.37 -3.85
CA ALA A 429 -24.68 18.22 -4.76
C ALA A 429 -24.93 16.72 -5.09
N PHE A 430 -23.87 15.97 -5.35
CA PHE A 430 -23.94 14.54 -5.64
C PHE A 430 -24.56 13.74 -4.47
N VAL A 431 -24.11 13.96 -3.22
CA VAL A 431 -24.66 13.22 -2.07
C VAL A 431 -26.08 13.68 -1.71
N ASN A 432 -26.47 14.89 -2.10
CA ASN A 432 -27.84 15.39 -1.99
C ASN A 432 -28.77 14.86 -3.10
N GLY A 433 -28.24 14.13 -4.08
CA GLY A 433 -29.02 13.52 -5.15
C GLY A 433 -29.37 14.46 -6.30
N ASP A 434 -28.74 15.64 -6.41
CA ASP A 434 -29.06 16.66 -7.40
C ASP A 434 -28.83 16.17 -8.84
N PHE A 435 -27.91 15.22 -9.05
CA PHE A 435 -27.58 14.67 -10.36
C PHE A 435 -28.26 13.33 -10.68
N SER A 436 -28.80 12.63 -9.68
CA SER A 436 -29.45 11.32 -9.85
C SER A 436 -30.93 11.31 -9.57
N GLY A 437 -31.44 12.38 -8.94
CA GLY A 437 -32.86 12.48 -8.53
C GLY A 437 -33.22 11.59 -7.34
N ASN A 438 -32.25 10.90 -6.72
CA ASN A 438 -32.49 10.02 -5.58
C ASN A 438 -31.41 10.18 -4.48
N THR A 439 -31.84 10.69 -3.33
CA THR A 439 -30.96 10.91 -2.18
C THR A 439 -30.62 9.62 -1.43
N LYS A 440 -31.45 8.58 -1.57
CA LYS A 440 -31.33 7.33 -0.77
C LYS A 440 -30.53 6.22 -1.46
N ASN A 441 -30.16 6.37 -2.73
CA ASN A 441 -29.31 5.41 -3.39
C ASN A 441 -27.93 5.39 -2.73
N ALA A 442 -27.37 4.19 -2.61
CA ALA A 442 -25.96 4.05 -2.30
C ALA A 442 -25.11 4.85 -3.29
N LYS A 443 -24.02 5.41 -2.86
CA LYS A 443 -23.15 6.26 -3.66
C LYS A 443 -21.72 5.78 -3.63
N ARG A 444 -21.06 5.83 -4.78
CA ARG A 444 -19.66 5.45 -4.90
C ARG A 444 -18.87 6.55 -5.59
N ILE A 445 -17.79 7.01 -4.95
CA ILE A 445 -16.96 8.11 -5.45
C ILE A 445 -15.56 7.58 -5.70
N TYR A 446 -15.18 7.43 -6.95
CA TYR A 446 -13.81 7.11 -7.35
C TYR A 446 -12.97 8.38 -7.33
N CYS A 447 -11.92 8.42 -6.53
CA CYS A 447 -11.14 9.63 -6.30
C CYS A 447 -9.64 9.38 -6.46
N THR A 448 -8.90 10.32 -7.06
CA THR A 448 -7.46 10.44 -6.83
C THR A 448 -7.19 10.91 -5.39
N TYR A 449 -5.95 10.82 -4.92
CA TYR A 449 -5.63 11.05 -3.50
C TYR A 449 -6.03 12.44 -3.00
N THR A 450 -5.67 13.50 -3.73
CA THR A 450 -6.02 14.88 -3.34
C THR A 450 -7.52 15.11 -3.46
N ALA A 451 -8.15 14.57 -4.51
CA ALA A 451 -9.60 14.64 -4.66
C ALA A 451 -10.32 13.97 -3.48
N MET A 452 -9.85 12.79 -3.04
CA MET A 452 -10.41 12.06 -1.89
C MET A 452 -10.35 12.89 -0.60
N LEU A 453 -9.22 13.54 -0.32
CA LEU A 453 -9.08 14.38 0.87
C LEU A 453 -10.06 15.57 0.85
N ARG A 454 -10.24 16.20 -0.32
CA ARG A 454 -11.15 17.34 -0.50
C ARG A 454 -12.62 16.91 -0.41
N VAL A 455 -13.00 15.82 -1.08
CA VAL A 455 -14.36 15.24 -0.98
C VAL A 455 -14.67 14.89 0.45
N ARG A 456 -13.77 14.18 1.14
CA ARG A 456 -13.95 13.79 2.53
C ARG A 456 -14.13 14.99 3.45
N ALA A 457 -13.35 16.06 3.25
CA ALA A 457 -13.51 17.31 3.99
C ALA A 457 -14.86 17.99 3.74
N ALA A 458 -15.37 17.93 2.50
CA ALA A 458 -16.70 18.44 2.16
C ALA A 458 -17.80 17.59 2.83
N LEU A 459 -17.69 16.26 2.81
CA LEU A 459 -18.65 15.37 3.45
C LEU A 459 -18.64 15.48 4.98
N ALA A 460 -17.48 15.78 5.60
CA ALA A 460 -17.36 16.02 7.03
C ALA A 460 -18.17 17.25 7.53
N GLN A 461 -18.60 18.12 6.63
CA GLN A 461 -19.51 19.23 6.96
C GLN A 461 -20.98 18.80 7.01
N LEU A 462 -21.31 17.65 6.43
CA LEU A 462 -22.67 17.13 6.29
C LEU A 462 -22.94 15.93 7.21
N ALA A 463 -21.89 15.22 7.66
CA ALA A 463 -21.99 14.00 8.44
C ALA A 463 -20.83 13.86 9.44
N GLU A 464 -21.02 13.01 10.47
CA GLU A 464 -19.91 12.62 11.35
C GLU A 464 -18.92 11.72 10.59
N VAL A 465 -17.72 12.21 10.38
CA VAL A 465 -16.62 11.46 9.75
C VAL A 465 -15.57 11.15 10.80
N LYS A 466 -15.22 9.87 10.96
CA LYS A 466 -14.20 9.44 11.94
C LYS A 466 -12.87 10.14 11.69
N ASP A 467 -12.24 10.70 12.73
CA ASP A 467 -10.90 11.27 12.62
C ASP A 467 -9.89 10.14 12.40
N VAL A 468 -9.28 10.09 11.22
CA VAL A 468 -8.32 9.05 10.82
C VAL A 468 -6.86 9.51 10.90
N GLY A 469 -6.61 10.66 11.51
CA GLY A 469 -5.25 11.13 11.79
C GLY A 469 -4.44 11.56 10.56
N VAL A 470 -5.07 11.78 9.42
CA VAL A 470 -4.44 12.36 8.23
C VAL A 470 -4.51 13.87 8.36
N GLY A 471 -3.41 14.45 8.84
CA GLY A 471 -3.03 15.85 8.80
C GLY A 471 -4.11 16.92 8.99
N LYS A 472 -4.35 17.36 10.24
CA LYS A 472 -4.58 18.78 10.51
C LYS A 472 -3.26 19.46 10.73
#